data_3587127fe876b001db0a26432ef91c4d
#
_entry.id   3587127fe876b001db0a26432ef91c4d
#
_cell.length_a   1.000
_cell.length_b   1.000
_cell.length_c   1.000
_cell.angle_alpha   90.00
_cell.angle_beta   90.00
_cell.angle_gamma   90.00
#
_symmetry.space_group_name_H-M   'P 1'
#
loop_
_entity.id
_entity.type
_entity.pdbx_description
1 polymer ?
#
loop_
_entity_poly.entity_id
_entity_poly.type
_entity_poly.pdbx_seq_one_letter_code
_entity_poly.pdbx_strand_id
1 'polypeptide(L)'
;ESGSEEVYPERADRAWREWDKQETASPWAAQTIIAEPEEFAKRFGFAPNAVQQAAMEAANTMDAPGILILEAQMGVGKTEAALAAAEILAVRFGAGGIFFGLPTQATANGIFPRLLQWAENQPDDLPRSIRLAHGMAELNEEYIRLQHQVVPVEDDWDAPEAEEQRVQVHQWFRGSKQALLANFVIGTVDQLLMAALCQKHVMLRHLGLAGKVVIVDECHAYDAYMNRYLDRALEWLGWYRVPVILLSATLPARRRAELIEAYQQKRRPGPDAPWKTSCGYPLLTWTDGAQVQQKSIPLDTAARNVQTVRLTTEELPDFLCQKMRAGGCAGVIVNTVRKAQEVAQRLRQALPEKEVQVFHAQFLMPDRAAREQELMRRIGKHSTSAERDGLIVVGTQVLEQSLDVDFDVMVTELCPMDLLLQRIGRLQRHPNRSRPQPLQTAVCAVLDTGTEEFDKGSEAVYGQWLLWRTRACLPENICLPEDISPLVQKVYGWEQADALPETEQSKGMCNAYEFAQAQRKERAQSYLVPQPKVHKRFKQLNTLDGWMQNVGAHSDAAARAAVRDGDPSVEVLVMQRRADGSIHFL
;
A
#
# COMPACT_ATOMS: atom_id res chain seq x y z
N GLU A 1 -2.84 35.72 17.95
CA GLU A 1 -3.54 36.94 17.50
C GLU A 1 -3.96 37.72 18.71
N SER A 2 -3.05 38.58 19.12
CA SER A 2 -3.15 39.47 20.24
C SER A 2 -3.82 40.77 19.78
N GLY A 3 -5.07 40.97 20.01
CA GLY A 3 -5.66 42.26 19.69
C GLY A 3 -7.17 42.45 19.89
N SER A 4 -7.94 41.45 20.30
CA SER A 4 -9.34 41.65 20.63
C SER A 4 -9.53 41.72 22.14
N GLU A 5 -10.10 42.81 22.60
CA GLU A 5 -10.56 42.99 24.00
C GLU A 5 -11.76 42.10 24.36
N GLU A 6 -12.02 41.04 23.61
CA GLU A 6 -13.13 40.13 23.88
C GLU A 6 -12.93 39.33 25.17
N VAL A 7 -13.96 39.33 26.00
CA VAL A 7 -14.01 38.58 27.24
C VAL A 7 -14.03 37.07 26.93
N TYR A 8 -13.34 36.26 27.69
CA TYR A 8 -13.17 34.81 27.51
C TYR A 8 -14.46 34.02 27.19
N PRO A 9 -15.63 34.28 27.83
CA PRO A 9 -16.87 33.62 27.47
C PRO A 9 -17.36 33.92 26.05
N GLU A 10 -17.23 35.16 25.58
CA GLU A 10 -17.69 35.56 24.25
C GLU A 10 -16.85 34.94 23.13
N ARG A 11 -15.52 34.77 23.36
CA ARG A 11 -14.65 34.04 22.45
C ARG A 11 -14.99 32.54 22.39
N ALA A 12 -15.32 31.94 23.53
CA ALA A 12 -15.72 30.54 23.59
C ALA A 12 -17.06 30.32 22.90
N ASP A 13 -18.04 31.21 23.12
CA ASP A 13 -19.36 31.15 22.48
C ASP A 13 -19.28 31.36 20.97
N ARG A 14 -18.42 32.29 20.50
CA ARG A 14 -18.20 32.49 19.08
C ARG A 14 -17.50 31.28 18.45
N ALA A 15 -16.46 30.76 19.07
CA ALA A 15 -15.77 29.57 18.60
C ALA A 15 -16.71 28.34 18.58
N TRP A 16 -17.60 28.21 19.55
CA TRP A 16 -18.61 27.18 19.58
C TRP A 16 -19.63 27.34 18.45
N ARG A 17 -20.14 28.57 18.23
CA ARG A 17 -21.09 28.85 17.14
C ARG A 17 -20.44 28.63 15.75
N GLU A 18 -19.18 29.02 15.54
CA GLU A 18 -18.45 28.74 14.31
C GLU A 18 -18.20 27.25 14.12
N TRP A 19 -18.00 26.51 15.21
CA TRP A 19 -17.85 25.06 15.16
C TRP A 19 -19.18 24.36 14.89
N ASP A 20 -20.25 24.81 15.50
CA ASP A 20 -21.62 24.27 15.38
C ASP A 20 -22.21 24.55 13.97
N LYS A 21 -21.91 25.70 13.39
CA LYS A 21 -22.24 26.02 11.99
C LYS A 21 -21.64 25.04 10.95
N GLN A 22 -20.58 24.33 11.32
CA GLN A 22 -19.95 23.36 10.46
C GLN A 22 -20.56 21.96 10.58
N GLU A 23 -21.81 21.77 10.78
CA GLU A 23 -22.68 20.55 10.90
C GLU A 23 -22.07 19.16 10.59
N THR A 24 -20.75 18.99 10.63
CA THR A 24 -20.00 17.97 9.93
C THR A 24 -19.37 16.93 10.82
N ALA A 25 -19.74 16.90 12.08
CA ALA A 25 -19.20 15.94 13.05
C ALA A 25 -20.03 14.64 13.14
N SER A 26 -21.05 14.48 12.31
CA SER A 26 -21.86 13.25 12.33
C SER A 26 -21.04 12.06 11.86
N PRO A 27 -21.07 10.93 12.58
CA PRO A 27 -20.49 9.69 12.09
C PRO A 27 -21.13 9.31 10.74
N TRP A 28 -20.34 8.76 9.85
CA TRP A 28 -20.89 8.17 8.64
C TRP A 28 -21.80 7.00 9.02
N ALA A 29 -23.07 7.10 8.68
CA ALA A 29 -24.01 6.00 8.78
C ALA A 29 -24.20 5.42 7.38
N ALA A 30 -23.48 4.35 7.09
CA ALA A 30 -23.70 3.63 5.84
C ALA A 30 -25.15 3.12 5.81
N GLN A 31 -25.92 3.53 4.80
CA GLN A 31 -27.36 3.26 4.77
C GLN A 31 -27.72 2.09 3.86
N THR A 32 -26.87 1.76 2.93
CA THR A 32 -27.14 0.76 1.90
C THR A 32 -26.17 -0.40 1.98
N ILE A 33 -26.70 -1.63 1.98
CA ILE A 33 -25.88 -2.84 1.83
C ILE A 33 -25.61 -3.03 0.33
N ILE A 34 -24.38 -2.87 -0.09
CA ILE A 34 -23.95 -3.11 -1.47
C ILE A 34 -23.75 -4.62 -1.67
N ALA A 35 -24.83 -5.41 -1.69
CA ALA A 35 -24.76 -6.84 -1.98
C ALA A 35 -25.10 -7.17 -3.42
N GLU A 36 -25.78 -6.24 -4.11
CA GLU A 36 -26.28 -6.43 -5.46
C GLU A 36 -25.39 -5.73 -6.50
N PRO A 37 -25.19 -6.34 -7.70
CA PRO A 37 -24.37 -5.77 -8.76
C PRO A 37 -24.76 -4.37 -9.20
N GLU A 38 -26.07 -4.05 -9.18
CA GLU A 38 -26.61 -2.74 -9.56
C GLU A 38 -26.18 -1.65 -8.57
N GLU A 39 -26.18 -1.95 -7.29
CA GLU A 39 -25.74 -1.00 -6.25
C GLU A 39 -24.24 -0.74 -6.34
N PHE A 40 -23.45 -1.78 -6.61
CA PHE A 40 -22.02 -1.63 -6.90
C PHE A 40 -21.79 -0.72 -8.11
N ALA A 41 -22.56 -0.93 -9.20
CA ALA A 41 -22.42 -0.13 -10.41
C ALA A 41 -22.76 1.36 -10.17
N LYS A 42 -23.72 1.68 -9.31
CA LYS A 42 -24.02 3.07 -8.90
C LYS A 42 -22.86 3.74 -8.17
N ARG A 43 -22.11 2.97 -7.35
CA ARG A 43 -20.95 3.50 -6.61
C ARG A 43 -19.71 3.71 -7.47
N PHE A 44 -19.44 2.75 -8.37
CA PHE A 44 -18.14 2.66 -9.07
C PHE A 44 -18.24 2.93 -10.57
N GLY A 45 -19.45 3.01 -11.14
CA GLY A 45 -19.67 3.28 -12.56
C GLY A 45 -19.49 2.08 -13.49
N PHE A 46 -19.30 0.86 -12.95
CA PHE A 46 -19.16 -0.38 -13.71
C PHE A 46 -19.66 -1.58 -12.92
N ALA A 47 -19.97 -2.69 -13.60
CA ALA A 47 -20.42 -3.92 -12.96
C ALA A 47 -19.27 -4.63 -12.20
N PRO A 48 -19.55 -5.27 -11.05
CA PRO A 48 -18.54 -5.98 -10.29
C PRO A 48 -18.04 -7.22 -11.02
N ASN A 49 -16.73 -7.47 -10.95
CA ASN A 49 -16.13 -8.72 -11.37
C ASN A 49 -16.22 -9.80 -10.27
N ALA A 50 -15.78 -11.03 -10.57
CA ALA A 50 -15.85 -12.16 -9.64
C ALA A 50 -15.12 -11.91 -8.31
N VAL A 51 -14.01 -11.17 -8.31
CA VAL A 51 -13.24 -10.84 -7.10
C VAL A 51 -14.01 -9.85 -6.23
N GLN A 52 -14.58 -8.83 -6.82
CA GLN A 52 -15.38 -7.81 -6.14
C GLN A 52 -16.67 -8.43 -5.59
N GLN A 53 -17.35 -9.26 -6.37
CA GLN A 53 -18.54 -9.95 -5.91
C GLN A 53 -18.25 -10.91 -4.76
N ALA A 54 -17.16 -11.69 -4.83
CA ALA A 54 -16.78 -12.59 -3.75
C ALA A 54 -16.48 -11.84 -2.43
N ALA A 55 -15.84 -10.66 -2.51
CA ALA A 55 -15.57 -9.83 -1.34
C ALA A 55 -16.85 -9.28 -0.71
N MET A 56 -17.81 -8.83 -1.52
CA MET A 56 -19.13 -8.38 -1.04
C MET A 56 -19.92 -9.51 -0.40
N GLU A 57 -19.96 -10.68 -1.02
CA GLU A 57 -20.64 -11.87 -0.48
C GLU A 57 -20.06 -12.27 0.87
N ALA A 58 -18.72 -12.35 0.98
CA ALA A 58 -18.05 -12.68 2.23
C ALA A 58 -18.38 -11.67 3.33
N ALA A 59 -18.27 -10.37 3.04
CA ALA A 59 -18.61 -9.31 4.00
C ALA A 59 -20.09 -9.38 4.44
N ASN A 60 -20.99 -9.76 3.53
CA ASN A 60 -22.42 -9.88 3.82
C ASN A 60 -22.77 -11.13 4.63
N THR A 61 -21.94 -12.16 4.64
CA THR A 61 -22.18 -13.40 5.40
C THR A 61 -21.58 -13.41 6.81
N MET A 62 -20.71 -12.45 7.14
CA MET A 62 -20.07 -12.39 8.45
C MET A 62 -21.08 -12.03 9.55
N ASP A 63 -21.23 -12.87 10.58
CA ASP A 63 -22.11 -12.64 11.74
C ASP A 63 -21.40 -11.85 12.85
N ALA A 64 -20.09 -11.75 12.81
CA ALA A 64 -19.30 -11.00 13.76
C ALA A 64 -18.20 -10.18 13.06
N PRO A 65 -17.78 -9.01 13.63
CA PRO A 65 -16.62 -8.29 13.14
C PRO A 65 -15.39 -9.20 13.06
N GLY A 66 -14.70 -9.15 11.93
CA GLY A 66 -13.59 -10.06 11.63
C GLY A 66 -12.53 -9.44 10.75
N ILE A 67 -11.58 -10.25 10.35
CA ILE A 67 -10.55 -9.91 9.36
C ILE A 67 -10.87 -10.62 8.03
N LEU A 68 -10.80 -9.88 6.93
CA LEU A 68 -10.95 -10.36 5.56
C LEU A 68 -9.65 -10.12 4.82
N ILE A 69 -9.04 -11.16 4.25
CA ILE A 69 -7.79 -11.09 3.48
C ILE A 69 -8.10 -11.46 2.03
N LEU A 70 -7.88 -10.52 1.12
CA LEU A 70 -8.04 -10.71 -0.32
C LEU A 70 -6.68 -10.79 -1.01
N GLU A 71 -6.36 -11.97 -1.48
CA GLU A 71 -5.16 -12.28 -2.25
C GLU A 71 -5.52 -12.35 -3.73
N ALA A 72 -5.12 -11.34 -4.50
CA ALA A 72 -5.42 -11.29 -5.94
C ALA A 72 -4.40 -10.41 -6.67
N GLN A 73 -4.17 -10.71 -7.95
CA GLN A 73 -3.20 -10.00 -8.77
C GLN A 73 -3.47 -8.50 -8.84
N MET A 74 -2.44 -7.72 -9.21
CA MET A 74 -2.59 -6.29 -9.42
C MET A 74 -3.52 -5.99 -10.61
N GLY A 75 -4.32 -4.93 -10.48
CA GLY A 75 -5.22 -4.46 -11.56
C GLY A 75 -6.58 -5.15 -11.63
N VAL A 76 -6.89 -6.12 -10.77
CA VAL A 76 -8.20 -6.80 -10.74
C VAL A 76 -9.28 -6.04 -9.94
N GLY A 77 -9.00 -4.83 -9.50
CA GLY A 77 -9.99 -4.00 -8.78
C GLY A 77 -10.11 -4.34 -7.29
N LYS A 78 -8.99 -4.69 -6.63
CA LYS A 78 -8.95 -4.95 -5.17
C LYS A 78 -9.41 -3.74 -4.34
N THR A 79 -9.12 -2.53 -4.79
CA THR A 79 -9.50 -1.30 -4.10
C THR A 79 -11.02 -1.16 -4.02
N GLU A 80 -11.72 -1.32 -5.14
CA GLU A 80 -13.17 -1.27 -5.20
C GLU A 80 -13.81 -2.43 -4.42
N ALA A 81 -13.21 -3.64 -4.50
CA ALA A 81 -13.63 -4.79 -3.69
C ALA A 81 -13.57 -4.47 -2.19
N ALA A 82 -12.47 -3.83 -1.75
CA ALA A 82 -12.29 -3.46 -0.35
C ALA A 82 -13.26 -2.36 0.11
N LEU A 83 -13.51 -1.34 -0.73
CA LEU A 83 -14.45 -0.27 -0.41
C LEU A 83 -15.89 -0.78 -0.33
N ALA A 84 -16.31 -1.62 -1.28
CA ALA A 84 -17.63 -2.24 -1.26
C ALA A 84 -17.81 -3.16 -0.03
N ALA A 85 -16.83 -4.01 0.26
CA ALA A 85 -16.86 -4.84 1.46
C ALA A 85 -16.86 -3.99 2.74
N ALA A 86 -16.10 -2.88 2.78
CA ALA A 86 -16.06 -1.99 3.93
C ALA A 86 -17.41 -1.28 4.17
N GLU A 87 -18.12 -0.87 3.12
CA GLU A 87 -19.46 -0.29 3.25
C GLU A 87 -20.45 -1.31 3.84
N ILE A 88 -20.43 -2.57 3.37
CA ILE A 88 -21.25 -3.65 3.92
C ILE A 88 -20.92 -3.89 5.40
N LEU A 89 -19.62 -4.00 5.73
CA LEU A 89 -19.18 -4.23 7.12
C LEU A 89 -19.52 -3.03 8.03
N ALA A 90 -19.48 -1.81 7.50
CA ALA A 90 -19.89 -0.62 8.26
C ALA A 90 -21.37 -0.64 8.63
N VAL A 91 -22.24 -1.01 7.68
CA VAL A 91 -23.67 -1.19 7.95
C VAL A 91 -23.90 -2.29 8.98
N ARG A 92 -23.29 -3.45 8.78
CA ARG A 92 -23.51 -4.62 9.66
C ARG A 92 -23.02 -4.43 11.08
N PHE A 93 -21.93 -3.69 11.27
CA PHE A 93 -21.25 -3.58 12.56
C PHE A 93 -21.21 -2.16 13.14
N GLY A 94 -21.90 -1.20 12.50
CA GLY A 94 -22.06 0.17 13.01
C GLY A 94 -20.78 0.99 12.98
N ALA A 95 -19.91 0.80 11.96
CA ALA A 95 -18.72 1.62 11.84
C ALA A 95 -19.05 2.99 11.24
N GLY A 96 -18.52 4.06 11.86
CA GLY A 96 -18.77 5.45 11.47
C GLY A 96 -17.73 6.03 10.51
N GLY A 97 -16.95 5.20 9.83
CA GLY A 97 -15.95 5.64 8.87
C GLY A 97 -15.03 4.53 8.36
N ILE A 98 -14.05 4.93 7.52
CA ILE A 98 -13.04 4.04 6.95
C ILE A 98 -11.65 4.63 7.17
N PHE A 99 -10.70 3.78 7.52
CA PHE A 99 -9.27 4.06 7.39
C PHE A 99 -8.68 3.22 6.27
N PHE A 100 -8.05 3.87 5.28
CA PHE A 100 -7.37 3.20 4.17
C PHE A 100 -5.85 3.43 4.26
N GLY A 101 -5.13 2.41 4.69
CA GLY A 101 -3.67 2.42 4.86
C GLY A 101 -2.94 1.88 3.63
N LEU A 102 -2.05 2.68 3.07
CA LEU A 102 -1.28 2.42 1.85
C LEU A 102 0.22 2.35 2.15
N PRO A 103 1.01 1.61 1.35
CA PRO A 103 2.44 1.42 1.63
C PRO A 103 3.26 2.71 1.50
N THR A 104 2.86 3.62 0.61
CA THR A 104 3.60 4.87 0.35
C THR A 104 2.68 6.07 0.21
N GLN A 105 3.25 7.28 0.34
CA GLN A 105 2.52 8.53 0.13
C GLN A 105 2.09 8.70 -1.34
N ALA A 106 2.91 8.24 -2.29
CA ALA A 106 2.59 8.28 -3.70
C ALA A 106 1.36 7.40 -4.03
N THR A 107 1.27 6.19 -3.45
CA THR A 107 0.08 5.35 -3.59
C THR A 107 -1.15 5.98 -2.95
N ALA A 108 -0.99 6.67 -1.81
CA ALA A 108 -2.08 7.37 -1.15
C ALA A 108 -2.61 8.52 -2.02
N ASN A 109 -1.73 9.31 -2.63
CA ASN A 109 -2.11 10.35 -3.58
C ASN A 109 -2.80 9.76 -4.83
N GLY A 110 -2.31 8.66 -5.37
CA GLY A 110 -2.89 8.02 -6.56
C GLY A 110 -4.26 7.39 -6.36
N ILE A 111 -4.59 6.96 -5.14
CA ILE A 111 -5.89 6.38 -4.79
C ILE A 111 -6.90 7.45 -4.35
N PHE A 112 -6.43 8.61 -3.88
CA PHE A 112 -7.28 9.65 -3.32
C PHE A 112 -8.46 10.05 -4.23
N PRO A 113 -8.29 10.32 -5.54
CA PRO A 113 -9.40 10.66 -6.44
C PRO A 113 -10.51 9.60 -6.48
N ARG A 114 -10.11 8.32 -6.50
CA ARG A 114 -11.06 7.18 -6.56
C ARG A 114 -11.85 7.05 -5.26
N LEU A 115 -11.20 7.30 -4.13
CA LEU A 115 -11.84 7.28 -2.82
C LEU A 115 -12.76 8.49 -2.64
N LEU A 116 -12.36 9.64 -3.14
CA LEU A 116 -13.19 10.85 -3.16
C LEU A 116 -14.47 10.60 -3.98
N GLN A 117 -14.33 10.10 -5.21
CA GLN A 117 -15.47 9.75 -6.06
C GLN A 117 -16.41 8.73 -5.39
N TRP A 118 -15.84 7.69 -4.74
CA TRP A 118 -16.66 6.74 -3.98
C TRP A 118 -17.40 7.42 -2.82
N ALA A 119 -16.75 8.33 -2.10
CA ALA A 119 -17.35 9.06 -0.98
C ALA A 119 -18.47 10.03 -1.44
N GLU A 120 -18.30 10.66 -2.60
CA GLU A 120 -19.31 11.52 -3.22
C GLU A 120 -20.53 10.73 -3.73
N ASN A 121 -20.30 9.50 -4.20
CA ASN A 121 -21.37 8.61 -4.70
C ASN A 121 -22.14 7.88 -3.58
N GLN A 122 -21.98 8.25 -2.31
CA GLN A 122 -22.77 7.69 -1.22
C GLN A 122 -24.24 8.14 -1.33
N PRO A 123 -25.23 7.32 -0.88
CA PRO A 123 -26.64 7.56 -1.17
C PRO A 123 -27.29 8.71 -0.41
N ASP A 124 -26.71 9.14 0.69
CA ASP A 124 -27.25 10.25 1.49
C ASP A 124 -26.52 11.57 1.16
N ASP A 125 -27.17 12.70 1.44
CA ASP A 125 -26.66 14.05 1.21
C ASP A 125 -25.94 14.63 2.43
N LEU A 126 -25.65 13.82 3.46
CA LEU A 126 -24.99 14.29 4.67
C LEU A 126 -23.51 14.61 4.40
N PRO A 127 -23.04 15.77 4.90
CA PRO A 127 -21.64 16.14 4.73
C PRO A 127 -20.71 15.19 5.50
N ARG A 128 -19.62 14.79 4.86
CA ARG A 128 -18.63 13.85 5.41
C ARG A 128 -17.25 14.45 5.42
N SER A 129 -16.51 14.16 6.47
CA SER A 129 -15.13 14.59 6.58
C SER A 129 -14.19 13.58 5.93
N ILE A 130 -13.34 14.06 5.01
CA ILE A 130 -12.25 13.27 4.41
C ILE A 130 -10.91 13.85 4.81
N ARG A 131 -9.93 12.98 5.02
CA ARG A 131 -8.58 13.38 5.40
C ARG A 131 -7.52 12.57 4.66
N LEU A 132 -6.56 13.27 4.04
CA LEU A 132 -5.35 12.68 3.52
C LEU A 132 -4.26 12.77 4.59
N ALA A 133 -3.91 11.63 5.21
CA ALA A 133 -3.11 11.56 6.43
C ALA A 133 -1.67 11.10 6.16
N HIS A 134 -0.88 11.94 5.47
CA HIS A 134 0.56 11.76 5.30
C HIS A 134 1.28 13.11 5.20
N GLY A 135 2.63 13.11 5.27
CA GLY A 135 3.44 14.32 5.36
C GLY A 135 3.34 15.26 4.16
N MET A 136 2.86 14.79 3.01
CA MET A 136 2.78 15.56 1.75
C MET A 136 1.34 15.74 1.25
N ALA A 137 0.35 15.63 2.13
CA ALA A 137 -1.04 15.85 1.77
C ALA A 137 -1.27 17.25 1.17
N GLU A 138 -0.54 18.26 1.67
CA GLU A 138 -0.60 19.65 1.21
C GLU A 138 0.02 19.89 -0.17
N LEU A 139 0.56 18.86 -0.83
CA LEU A 139 1.03 18.93 -2.23
C LEU A 139 0.07 18.23 -3.21
N ASN A 140 -1.02 17.65 -2.72
CA ASN A 140 -2.04 17.03 -3.56
C ASN A 140 -3.04 18.10 -4.01
N GLU A 141 -3.10 18.38 -5.32
CA GLU A 141 -3.93 19.45 -5.88
C GLU A 141 -5.43 19.26 -5.59
N GLU A 142 -5.95 18.05 -5.68
CA GLU A 142 -7.36 17.77 -5.38
C GLU A 142 -7.67 17.98 -3.91
N TYR A 143 -6.77 17.53 -3.04
CA TYR A 143 -6.92 17.74 -1.60
C TYR A 143 -6.82 19.22 -1.21
N ILE A 144 -5.92 20.00 -1.86
CA ILE A 144 -5.82 21.45 -1.69
C ILE A 144 -7.11 22.13 -2.15
N ARG A 145 -7.67 21.74 -3.30
CA ARG A 145 -8.95 22.28 -3.78
C ARG A 145 -10.06 22.08 -2.75
N LEU A 146 -10.18 20.87 -2.19
CA LEU A 146 -11.13 20.58 -1.12
C LEU A 146 -10.90 21.40 0.15
N GLN A 147 -9.65 21.74 0.47
CA GLN A 147 -9.32 22.59 1.62
C GLN A 147 -9.68 24.06 1.42
N HIS A 148 -9.60 24.56 0.18
CA HIS A 148 -9.86 25.96 -0.17
C HIS A 148 -11.29 26.22 -0.62
N GLN A 149 -12.10 25.21 -0.80
CA GLN A 149 -13.54 25.34 -1.00
C GLN A 149 -14.17 25.68 0.37
N VAL A 150 -14.00 26.95 0.76
CA VAL A 150 -14.60 27.53 1.96
C VAL A 150 -16.09 27.68 1.69
N VAL A 151 -16.92 27.24 2.63
CA VAL A 151 -18.34 27.62 2.69
C VAL A 151 -18.42 29.15 2.53
N PRO A 152 -19.18 29.70 1.58
CA PRO A 152 -19.34 31.14 1.44
C PRO A 152 -19.83 31.72 2.77
N VAL A 153 -19.18 32.78 3.26
CA VAL A 153 -19.69 33.56 4.37
C VAL A 153 -20.98 34.22 3.88
N GLU A 154 -22.06 34.09 4.62
CA GLU A 154 -23.45 34.48 4.33
C GLU A 154 -23.70 35.98 4.08
N ASP A 155 -22.79 36.73 3.48
CA ASP A 155 -23.00 38.18 3.22
C ASP A 155 -23.22 38.51 1.74
N ASP A 156 -23.27 37.53 0.84
CA ASP A 156 -23.52 37.78 -0.59
C ASP A 156 -24.86 37.14 -1.02
N TRP A 157 -25.93 37.92 -0.90
CA TRP A 157 -27.31 37.51 -1.23
C TRP A 157 -27.54 37.24 -2.73
N ASP A 158 -26.56 37.53 -3.57
CA ASP A 158 -26.60 37.32 -5.03
C ASP A 158 -25.68 36.16 -5.51
N ALA A 159 -25.03 35.41 -4.61
CA ALA A 159 -24.25 34.25 -5.01
C ALA A 159 -25.18 33.11 -5.48
N PRO A 160 -24.93 32.46 -6.65
CA PRO A 160 -25.66 31.28 -7.03
C PRO A 160 -25.52 30.22 -5.95
N GLU A 161 -26.63 29.52 -5.61
CA GLU A 161 -26.67 28.42 -4.67
C GLU A 161 -25.46 27.50 -4.93
N ALA A 162 -24.45 27.56 -4.06
CA ALA A 162 -23.31 26.67 -4.15
C ALA A 162 -23.85 25.25 -3.92
N GLU A 163 -23.63 24.34 -4.86
CA GLU A 163 -23.95 22.92 -4.65
C GLU A 163 -23.30 22.49 -3.32
N GLU A 164 -24.12 22.10 -2.37
CA GLU A 164 -23.65 21.62 -1.06
C GLU A 164 -22.72 20.43 -1.28
N GLN A 165 -21.44 20.65 -1.00
CA GLN A 165 -20.46 19.59 -1.20
C GLN A 165 -20.63 18.51 -0.15
N ARG A 166 -20.85 17.28 -0.63
CA ARG A 166 -21.04 16.08 0.19
C ARG A 166 -19.77 15.63 0.93
N VAL A 167 -18.59 16.05 0.47
CA VAL A 167 -17.30 15.68 1.06
C VAL A 167 -16.45 16.92 1.29
N GLN A 168 -15.93 17.09 2.50
CA GLN A 168 -15.17 18.27 2.88
C GLN A 168 -14.00 17.96 3.83
N VAL A 169 -12.99 18.82 3.82
CA VAL A 169 -11.88 18.77 4.78
C VAL A 169 -12.23 19.66 5.98
N HIS A 170 -12.79 19.05 7.00
CA HIS A 170 -13.21 19.75 8.20
C HIS A 170 -12.01 20.35 8.96
N GLN A 171 -12.10 21.63 9.37
CA GLN A 171 -10.99 22.35 10.02
C GLN A 171 -10.52 21.70 11.33
N TRP A 172 -11.44 21.14 12.12
CA TRP A 172 -11.12 20.44 13.36
C TRP A 172 -10.15 19.27 13.15
N PHE A 173 -10.22 18.58 12.02
CA PHE A 173 -9.37 17.43 11.71
C PHE A 173 -8.09 17.79 10.94
N ARG A 174 -7.79 19.09 10.72
CA ARG A 174 -6.57 19.52 10.02
C ARG A 174 -5.29 19.20 10.80
N GLY A 175 -5.32 19.14 12.11
CA GLY A 175 -4.18 18.76 12.94
C GLY A 175 -3.73 17.33 12.68
N SER A 176 -2.42 17.10 12.53
CA SER A 176 -1.84 15.77 12.28
C SER A 176 -2.24 14.71 13.34
N LYS A 177 -2.53 15.15 14.57
CA LYS A 177 -2.95 14.29 15.70
C LYS A 177 -4.41 13.88 15.63
N GLN A 178 -5.26 14.70 15.00
CA GLN A 178 -6.70 14.51 14.89
C GLN A 178 -7.12 13.88 13.55
N ALA A 179 -6.18 13.74 12.62
CA ALA A 179 -6.45 13.26 11.27
C ALA A 179 -7.22 11.92 11.24
N LEU A 180 -6.94 11.02 12.18
CA LEU A 180 -7.61 9.72 12.27
C LEU A 180 -9.06 9.80 12.78
N LEU A 181 -9.51 10.95 13.29
CA LEU A 181 -10.88 11.14 13.76
C LEU A 181 -11.87 11.46 12.63
N ALA A 182 -11.42 11.91 11.46
CA ALA A 182 -12.28 12.15 10.30
C ALA A 182 -13.00 10.87 9.85
N ASN A 183 -14.18 10.99 9.20
CA ASN A 183 -14.94 9.82 8.74
C ASN A 183 -14.11 8.95 7.79
N PHE A 184 -13.57 9.54 6.73
CA PHE A 184 -12.75 8.85 5.75
C PHE A 184 -11.29 9.31 5.85
N VAL A 185 -10.41 8.39 6.14
CA VAL A 185 -8.98 8.67 6.29
C VAL A 185 -8.20 7.83 5.30
N ILE A 186 -7.49 8.49 4.42
CA ILE A 186 -6.53 7.88 3.51
C ILE A 186 -5.14 8.27 3.99
N GLY A 187 -4.26 7.30 4.17
CA GLY A 187 -2.92 7.60 4.65
C GLY A 187 -1.93 6.48 4.42
N THR A 188 -0.72 6.69 4.87
CA THR A 188 0.25 5.59 4.87
C THR A 188 -0.06 4.61 5.99
N VAL A 189 0.28 3.34 5.78
CA VAL A 189 0.16 2.29 6.80
C VAL A 189 0.87 2.67 8.10
N ASP A 190 1.90 3.52 8.04
CA ASP A 190 2.61 4.03 9.21
C ASP A 190 1.65 4.65 10.25
N GLN A 191 0.54 5.27 9.79
CA GLN A 191 -0.49 5.82 10.68
C GLN A 191 -1.17 4.73 11.54
N LEU A 192 -1.41 3.55 10.95
CA LEU A 192 -1.90 2.38 11.66
C LEU A 192 -0.83 1.78 12.55
N LEU A 193 0.38 1.59 12.03
CA LEU A 193 1.48 0.96 12.79
C LEU A 193 1.88 1.79 14.02
N MET A 194 1.77 3.11 13.94
CA MET A 194 1.96 3.99 15.10
C MET A 194 0.94 3.75 16.23
N ALA A 195 -0.20 3.12 15.98
CA ALA A 195 -1.10 2.70 17.07
C ALA A 195 -0.52 1.52 17.89
N ALA A 196 0.44 0.80 17.34
CA ALA A 196 1.16 -0.26 18.04
C ALA A 196 2.37 0.22 18.85
N LEU A 197 2.73 1.50 18.77
CA LEU A 197 3.91 2.07 19.42
C LEU A 197 3.58 2.80 20.73
N CYS A 198 4.46 2.65 21.72
CA CYS A 198 4.44 3.47 22.93
C CYS A 198 4.85 4.91 22.61
N GLN A 199 3.89 5.79 22.30
CA GLN A 199 4.12 7.17 21.93
C GLN A 199 3.06 8.13 22.51
N LYS A 200 3.37 9.43 22.47
CA LYS A 200 2.39 10.46 22.82
C LYS A 200 1.16 10.36 21.89
N HIS A 201 -0.02 10.61 22.43
CA HIS A 201 -1.29 10.62 21.69
C HIS A 201 -1.71 9.26 21.07
N VAL A 202 -1.11 8.13 21.49
CA VAL A 202 -1.51 6.79 21.03
C VAL A 202 -3.00 6.55 21.25
N MET A 203 -3.60 7.11 22.31
CA MET A 203 -5.03 7.00 22.60
C MET A 203 -5.91 7.60 21.52
N LEU A 204 -5.53 8.75 20.95
CA LEU A 204 -6.28 9.37 19.84
C LEU A 204 -6.25 8.49 18.59
N ARG A 205 -5.15 7.78 18.36
CA ARG A 205 -5.05 6.82 17.26
C ARG A 205 -5.97 5.62 17.45
N HIS A 206 -5.97 5.06 18.66
CA HIS A 206 -6.89 3.97 19.02
C HIS A 206 -8.35 4.40 18.91
N LEU A 207 -8.68 5.60 19.43
CA LEU A 207 -10.03 6.16 19.31
C LEU A 207 -10.44 6.34 17.84
N GLY A 208 -9.55 6.93 17.03
CA GLY A 208 -9.82 7.16 15.61
C GLY A 208 -9.97 5.89 14.78
N LEU A 209 -9.36 4.78 15.17
CA LEU A 209 -9.46 3.49 14.49
C LEU A 209 -10.61 2.62 15.00
N ALA A 210 -10.96 2.74 16.29
CA ALA A 210 -11.94 1.85 16.94
C ALA A 210 -13.35 1.93 16.35
N GLY A 211 -13.73 3.07 15.77
CA GLY A 211 -15.05 3.28 15.15
C GLY A 211 -15.07 3.13 13.63
N LYS A 212 -14.07 2.52 13.01
CA LYS A 212 -13.93 2.45 11.55
C LYS A 212 -13.85 1.02 11.03
N VAL A 213 -14.02 0.86 9.71
CA VAL A 213 -13.47 -0.30 8.99
C VAL A 213 -12.04 0.05 8.60
N VAL A 214 -11.08 -0.83 8.92
CA VAL A 214 -9.65 -0.61 8.63
C VAL A 214 -9.26 -1.42 7.41
N ILE A 215 -8.83 -0.73 6.34
CA ILE A 215 -8.31 -1.34 5.12
C ILE A 215 -6.79 -1.14 5.07
N VAL A 216 -6.03 -2.19 4.78
CA VAL A 216 -4.57 -2.12 4.59
C VAL A 216 -4.23 -2.73 3.24
N ASP A 217 -3.64 -1.94 2.37
CA ASP A 217 -3.20 -2.40 1.05
C ASP A 217 -1.74 -2.85 1.06
N GLU A 218 -1.41 -3.79 0.16
CA GLU A 218 -0.07 -4.38 -0.03
C GLU A 218 0.57 -4.87 1.29
N CYS A 219 -0.21 -5.58 2.11
CA CYS A 219 0.22 -6.02 3.45
C CYS A 219 1.41 -7.01 3.44
N HIS A 220 1.81 -7.52 2.27
CA HIS A 220 2.99 -8.37 2.07
C HIS A 220 4.30 -7.55 2.00
N ALA A 221 4.24 -6.25 1.69
CA ALA A 221 5.41 -5.42 1.44
C ALA A 221 6.19 -5.03 2.70
N TYR A 222 5.80 -5.52 3.87
CA TYR A 222 6.39 -5.13 5.15
C TYR A 222 7.49 -6.11 5.59
N ASP A 223 8.60 -5.56 6.09
CA ASP A 223 9.68 -6.36 6.68
C ASP A 223 9.28 -6.95 8.05
N ALA A 224 10.15 -7.77 8.64
CA ALA A 224 9.87 -8.42 9.92
C ALA A 224 9.68 -7.42 11.08
N TYR A 225 10.30 -6.25 11.01
CA TYR A 225 10.17 -5.18 12.00
C TYR A 225 8.78 -4.55 11.94
N MET A 226 8.36 -4.09 10.76
CA MET A 226 7.03 -3.53 10.52
C MET A 226 5.91 -4.55 10.76
N ASN A 227 6.14 -5.80 10.36
CA ASN A 227 5.19 -6.90 10.59
C ASN A 227 4.88 -7.08 12.06
N ARG A 228 5.84 -6.84 12.95
CA ARG A 228 5.62 -6.94 14.39
C ARG A 228 4.65 -5.87 14.91
N TYR A 229 4.69 -4.67 14.34
CA TYR A 229 3.73 -3.60 14.66
C TYR A 229 2.35 -3.87 14.05
N LEU A 230 2.31 -4.39 12.82
CA LEU A 230 1.03 -4.77 12.22
C LEU A 230 0.33 -5.86 13.05
N ASP A 231 1.05 -6.89 13.48
CA ASP A 231 0.49 -7.93 14.35
C ASP A 231 -0.09 -7.33 15.65
N ARG A 232 0.64 -6.41 16.30
CA ARG A 232 0.16 -5.75 17.52
C ARG A 232 -1.04 -4.83 17.26
N ALA A 233 -1.06 -4.11 16.15
CA ALA A 233 -2.22 -3.32 15.75
C ALA A 233 -3.45 -4.22 15.52
N LEU A 234 -3.28 -5.35 14.84
CA LEU A 234 -4.35 -6.33 14.62
C LEU A 234 -4.86 -6.94 15.92
N GLU A 235 -3.98 -7.26 16.89
CA GLU A 235 -4.39 -7.73 18.21
C GLU A 235 -5.33 -6.71 18.90
N TRP A 236 -5.04 -5.41 18.79
CA TRP A 236 -5.87 -4.36 19.36
C TRP A 236 -7.15 -4.12 18.56
N LEU A 237 -7.10 -4.15 17.23
CA LEU A 237 -8.28 -4.04 16.38
C LEU A 237 -9.24 -5.20 16.63
N GLY A 238 -8.71 -6.43 16.74
CA GLY A 238 -9.51 -7.60 17.11
C GLY A 238 -10.14 -7.48 18.50
N TRP A 239 -9.40 -6.89 19.48
CA TRP A 239 -9.94 -6.62 20.82
C TRP A 239 -11.10 -5.61 20.79
N TYR A 240 -11.00 -4.57 19.97
CA TYR A 240 -12.06 -3.58 19.77
C TYR A 240 -13.20 -4.09 18.88
N ARG A 241 -13.05 -5.27 18.29
CA ARG A 241 -13.99 -5.82 17.30
C ARG A 241 -14.14 -4.92 16.08
N VAL A 242 -13.05 -4.34 15.64
CA VAL A 242 -12.97 -3.51 14.43
C VAL A 242 -12.88 -4.41 13.20
N PRO A 243 -13.76 -4.28 12.19
CA PRO A 243 -13.61 -5.00 10.94
C PRO A 243 -12.34 -4.59 10.21
N VAL A 244 -11.56 -5.57 9.72
CA VAL A 244 -10.29 -5.33 9.03
C VAL A 244 -10.32 -5.99 7.65
N ILE A 245 -9.85 -5.28 6.62
CA ILE A 245 -9.66 -5.80 5.27
C ILE A 245 -8.18 -5.65 4.90
N LEU A 246 -7.53 -6.76 4.58
CA LEU A 246 -6.14 -6.77 4.11
C LEU A 246 -6.10 -7.15 2.64
N LEU A 247 -5.38 -6.36 1.85
CA LEU A 247 -5.19 -6.61 0.42
C LEU A 247 -3.74 -7.00 0.15
N SER A 248 -3.55 -7.97 -0.71
CA SER A 248 -2.23 -8.44 -1.12
C SER A 248 -2.24 -8.95 -2.55
N ALA A 249 -1.13 -8.77 -3.26
CA ALA A 249 -0.90 -9.44 -4.53
C ALA A 249 -0.20 -10.79 -4.35
N THR A 250 0.62 -10.92 -3.32
CA THR A 250 1.54 -12.05 -3.11
C THR A 250 1.73 -12.28 -1.61
N LEU A 251 0.91 -13.14 -0.99
CA LEU A 251 0.98 -13.38 0.45
C LEU A 251 1.40 -14.83 0.75
N PRO A 252 2.51 -15.05 1.46
CA PRO A 252 2.86 -16.38 1.94
C PRO A 252 1.78 -16.95 2.88
N ALA A 253 1.42 -18.22 2.73
CA ALA A 253 0.37 -18.87 3.51
C ALA A 253 0.64 -18.80 5.03
N ARG A 254 1.91 -18.94 5.44
CA ARG A 254 2.33 -18.72 6.82
C ARG A 254 1.98 -17.31 7.30
N ARG A 255 2.28 -16.27 6.51
CA ARG A 255 1.99 -14.89 6.90
C ARG A 255 0.49 -14.63 7.02
N ARG A 256 -0.31 -15.19 6.09
CA ARG A 256 -1.78 -15.16 6.19
C ARG A 256 -2.26 -15.73 7.52
N ALA A 257 -1.72 -16.88 7.94
CA ALA A 257 -2.07 -17.50 9.22
C ALA A 257 -1.69 -16.61 10.41
N GLU A 258 -0.47 -16.04 10.42
CA GLU A 258 -0.01 -15.12 11.48
C GLU A 258 -0.92 -13.91 11.63
N LEU A 259 -1.36 -13.29 10.53
CA LEU A 259 -2.25 -12.13 10.53
C LEU A 259 -3.62 -12.45 11.13
N ILE A 260 -4.21 -13.60 10.73
CA ILE A 260 -5.50 -14.07 11.29
C ILE A 260 -5.36 -14.39 12.77
N GLU A 261 -4.30 -15.10 13.17
CA GLU A 261 -4.06 -15.45 14.57
C GLU A 261 -3.80 -14.21 15.45
N ALA A 262 -3.12 -13.20 14.92
CA ALA A 262 -2.95 -11.92 15.61
C ALA A 262 -4.29 -11.23 15.85
N TYR A 263 -5.14 -11.10 14.83
CA TYR A 263 -6.46 -10.52 14.97
C TYR A 263 -7.35 -11.29 15.96
N GLN A 264 -7.34 -12.61 15.90
CA GLN A 264 -8.08 -13.48 16.84
C GLN A 264 -7.41 -13.59 18.23
N GLN A 265 -6.24 -12.97 18.44
CA GLN A 265 -5.47 -13.00 19.69
C GLN A 265 -5.11 -14.42 20.15
N LYS A 266 -4.91 -15.32 19.22
CA LYS A 266 -4.49 -16.67 19.52
C LYS A 266 -3.04 -16.67 19.99
N ARG A 267 -2.82 -17.03 21.25
CA ARG A 267 -1.49 -17.05 21.89
C ARG A 267 -0.63 -18.25 21.50
N ARG A 268 -1.25 -19.28 20.95
CA ARG A 268 -0.59 -20.50 20.47
C ARG A 268 -1.10 -20.78 19.08
N PRO A 269 -0.23 -21.25 18.18
CA PRO A 269 -0.69 -21.74 16.89
C PRO A 269 -1.84 -22.73 17.12
N GLY A 270 -2.97 -22.49 16.49
CA GLY A 270 -4.07 -23.43 16.50
C GLY A 270 -3.64 -24.72 15.79
N PRO A 271 -4.42 -25.80 15.90
CA PRO A 271 -4.15 -27.05 15.19
C PRO A 271 -4.00 -26.78 13.67
N ASP A 272 -3.27 -27.66 13.00
CA ASP A 272 -3.16 -27.64 11.56
C ASP A 272 -4.55 -27.69 10.93
N ALA A 273 -4.87 -26.64 10.19
CA ALA A 273 -6.14 -26.50 9.51
C ALA A 273 -5.90 -26.26 8.01
N PRO A 274 -6.72 -26.81 7.12
CA PRO A 274 -6.51 -26.73 5.66
C PRO A 274 -6.34 -25.30 5.14
N TRP A 275 -7.00 -24.31 5.76
CA TRP A 275 -6.89 -22.92 5.38
C TRP A 275 -5.49 -22.30 5.58
N LYS A 276 -4.68 -22.87 6.49
CA LYS A 276 -3.33 -22.37 6.78
C LYS A 276 -2.34 -22.63 5.64
N THR A 277 -2.54 -23.73 4.92
CA THR A 277 -1.65 -24.20 3.85
C THR A 277 -2.25 -24.05 2.45
N SER A 278 -3.45 -23.49 2.34
CA SER A 278 -4.12 -23.30 1.06
C SER A 278 -3.30 -22.37 0.14
N CYS A 279 -3.11 -22.82 -1.10
CA CYS A 279 -2.37 -22.11 -2.16
C CYS A 279 -3.28 -21.65 -3.31
N GLY A 280 -4.62 -21.64 -3.12
CA GLY A 280 -5.56 -21.11 -4.11
C GLY A 280 -5.23 -19.67 -4.48
N TYR A 281 -5.52 -19.28 -5.74
CA TYR A 281 -5.28 -17.92 -6.20
C TYR A 281 -6.20 -17.55 -7.39
N PRO A 282 -6.92 -16.42 -7.36
CA PRO A 282 -7.11 -15.54 -6.21
C PRO A 282 -7.81 -16.24 -5.06
N LEU A 283 -7.49 -15.81 -3.84
CA LEU A 283 -7.99 -16.41 -2.61
C LEU A 283 -8.58 -15.34 -1.69
N LEU A 284 -9.77 -15.61 -1.19
CA LEU A 284 -10.40 -14.84 -0.14
C LEU A 284 -10.41 -15.69 1.14
N THR A 285 -9.89 -15.12 2.22
CA THR A 285 -9.90 -15.74 3.56
C THR A 285 -10.50 -14.77 4.55
N TRP A 286 -11.49 -15.18 5.33
CA TRP A 286 -12.09 -14.31 6.35
C TRP A 286 -12.42 -15.08 7.62
N THR A 287 -12.53 -14.33 8.72
CA THR A 287 -12.99 -14.88 9.98
C THR A 287 -14.45 -14.54 10.22
N ASP A 288 -15.20 -15.50 10.73
CA ASP A 288 -16.54 -15.32 11.25
C ASP A 288 -16.55 -15.83 12.69
N GLY A 289 -16.45 -14.92 13.64
CA GLY A 289 -16.16 -15.27 15.02
C GLY A 289 -14.83 -16.04 15.17
N ALA A 290 -14.90 -17.28 15.67
CA ALA A 290 -13.73 -18.13 15.85
C ALA A 290 -13.37 -18.96 14.62
N GLN A 291 -14.28 -19.06 13.65
CA GLN A 291 -14.09 -19.87 12.44
C GLN A 291 -13.34 -19.08 11.38
N VAL A 292 -12.61 -19.80 10.53
CA VAL A 292 -11.94 -19.24 9.35
C VAL A 292 -12.55 -19.87 8.11
N GLN A 293 -13.03 -19.04 7.21
CA GLN A 293 -13.62 -19.41 5.94
C GLN A 293 -12.66 -19.06 4.80
N GLN A 294 -12.71 -19.82 3.71
CA GLN A 294 -11.95 -19.55 2.49
C GLN A 294 -12.77 -19.79 1.24
N LYS A 295 -12.53 -18.97 0.21
CA LYS A 295 -13.11 -19.12 -1.12
C LYS A 295 -12.03 -18.86 -2.16
N SER A 296 -11.71 -19.86 -2.99
CA SER A 296 -10.95 -19.65 -4.22
C SER A 296 -11.88 -19.03 -5.27
N ILE A 297 -11.40 -18.02 -5.96
CA ILE A 297 -12.20 -17.23 -6.92
C ILE A 297 -11.75 -17.62 -8.33
N PRO A 298 -12.64 -18.12 -9.19
CA PRO A 298 -12.31 -18.34 -10.59
C PRO A 298 -12.08 -16.99 -11.28
N LEU A 299 -11.04 -16.88 -12.10
CA LEU A 299 -10.80 -15.72 -12.94
C LEU A 299 -11.14 -16.05 -14.39
N ASP A 300 -11.97 -15.20 -15.00
CA ASP A 300 -12.27 -15.21 -16.45
C ASP A 300 -11.17 -14.47 -17.27
N THR A 301 -9.96 -14.37 -16.76
CA THR A 301 -8.86 -13.73 -17.48
C THR A 301 -8.05 -14.77 -18.22
N ALA A 302 -7.77 -14.51 -19.50
CA ALA A 302 -6.88 -15.35 -20.28
C ALA A 302 -5.50 -15.46 -19.61
N ALA A 303 -5.02 -16.70 -19.46
CA ALA A 303 -3.70 -16.96 -18.95
C ALA A 303 -2.64 -16.24 -19.81
N ARG A 304 -1.70 -15.57 -19.14
CA ARG A 304 -0.60 -14.86 -19.78
C ARG A 304 0.71 -15.59 -19.49
N ASN A 305 1.32 -16.12 -20.54
CA ASN A 305 2.63 -16.74 -20.45
C ASN A 305 3.74 -15.70 -20.58
N VAL A 306 4.65 -15.69 -19.64
CA VAL A 306 5.83 -14.81 -19.62
C VAL A 306 7.07 -15.67 -19.69
N GLN A 307 7.85 -15.50 -20.75
CA GLN A 307 9.15 -16.14 -20.88
C GLN A 307 10.17 -15.43 -19.99
N THR A 308 10.89 -16.16 -19.17
CA THR A 308 12.02 -15.64 -18.39
C THR A 308 13.34 -15.97 -19.05
N VAL A 309 14.25 -15.00 -19.10
CA VAL A 309 15.58 -15.13 -19.65
C VAL A 309 16.59 -14.62 -18.63
N ARG A 310 17.68 -15.32 -18.41
CA ARG A 310 18.78 -14.85 -17.56
C ARG A 310 19.78 -14.08 -18.39
N LEU A 311 20.20 -12.93 -17.92
CA LEU A 311 21.18 -12.05 -18.56
C LEU A 311 22.19 -11.55 -17.53
N THR A 312 23.39 -11.28 -18.01
CA THR A 312 24.37 -10.46 -17.28
C THR A 312 24.14 -8.98 -17.58
N THR A 313 24.72 -8.11 -16.77
CA THR A 313 24.63 -6.64 -17.02
C THR A 313 25.34 -6.26 -18.33
N GLU A 314 26.31 -7.04 -18.77
CA GLU A 314 27.06 -6.86 -20.01
C GLU A 314 26.20 -7.10 -21.27
N GLU A 315 25.33 -8.10 -21.23
CA GLU A 315 24.47 -8.51 -22.34
C GLU A 315 23.21 -7.61 -22.48
N LEU A 316 22.91 -6.79 -21.47
CA LEU A 316 21.70 -5.95 -21.43
C LEU A 316 21.54 -5.02 -22.64
N PRO A 317 22.56 -4.26 -23.12
CA PRO A 317 22.39 -3.38 -24.27
C PRO A 317 22.03 -4.14 -25.55
N ASP A 318 22.70 -5.25 -25.81
CA ASP A 318 22.48 -6.07 -27.03
C ASP A 318 21.08 -6.69 -26.99
N PHE A 319 20.64 -7.18 -25.83
CA PHE A 319 19.30 -7.71 -25.65
C PHE A 319 18.23 -6.65 -25.96
N LEU A 320 18.35 -5.44 -25.41
CA LEU A 320 17.38 -4.37 -25.65
C LEU A 320 17.44 -3.87 -27.10
N CYS A 321 18.61 -3.76 -27.70
CA CYS A 321 18.78 -3.44 -29.11
C CYS A 321 18.01 -4.42 -30.00
N GLN A 322 18.18 -5.72 -29.77
CA GLN A 322 17.48 -6.76 -30.51
C GLN A 322 15.96 -6.72 -30.31
N LYS A 323 15.49 -6.61 -29.07
CA LYS A 323 14.05 -6.62 -28.75
C LYS A 323 13.33 -5.38 -29.26
N MET A 324 13.96 -4.20 -29.13
CA MET A 324 13.36 -2.91 -29.49
C MET A 324 13.71 -2.44 -30.92
N ARG A 325 14.21 -3.32 -31.78
CA ARG A 325 14.58 -2.98 -33.19
C ARG A 325 13.40 -2.48 -34.01
N ALA A 326 12.17 -2.92 -33.70
CA ALA A 326 10.94 -2.54 -34.39
C ALA A 326 10.11 -1.53 -33.57
N GLY A 327 10.72 -0.86 -32.58
CA GLY A 327 10.06 0.08 -31.69
C GLY A 327 9.56 -0.52 -30.37
N GLY A 328 8.67 0.17 -29.69
CA GLY A 328 8.13 -0.20 -28.38
C GLY A 328 8.89 0.39 -27.20
N CYS A 329 8.54 0.00 -25.95
CA CYS A 329 9.18 0.51 -24.75
C CYS A 329 9.68 -0.61 -23.82
N ALA A 330 10.74 -0.30 -23.09
CA ALA A 330 11.36 -1.22 -22.12
C ALA A 330 11.34 -0.65 -20.70
N GLY A 331 11.05 -1.51 -19.72
CA GLY A 331 11.31 -1.24 -18.31
C GLY A 331 12.54 -1.98 -17.84
N VAL A 332 13.45 -1.28 -17.17
CA VAL A 332 14.64 -1.85 -16.52
C VAL A 332 14.58 -1.53 -15.04
N ILE A 333 14.26 -2.50 -14.20
CA ILE A 333 14.09 -2.32 -12.76
C ILE A 333 15.28 -2.93 -12.03
N VAL A 334 16.01 -2.10 -11.30
CA VAL A 334 17.17 -2.52 -10.51
C VAL A 334 16.94 -2.22 -9.01
N ASN A 335 17.79 -2.79 -8.16
CA ASN A 335 17.53 -2.81 -6.72
C ASN A 335 18.07 -1.58 -5.97
N THR A 336 19.01 -0.83 -6.59
CA THR A 336 19.60 0.36 -5.95
C THR A 336 19.60 1.57 -6.88
N VAL A 337 19.54 2.77 -6.34
CA VAL A 337 19.61 4.04 -7.09
C VAL A 337 20.93 4.16 -7.86
N ARG A 338 22.04 3.78 -7.21
CA ARG A 338 23.36 3.79 -7.84
C ARG A 338 23.39 2.90 -9.10
N LYS A 339 22.88 1.68 -9.00
CA LYS A 339 22.78 0.75 -10.14
C LYS A 339 21.89 1.31 -11.25
N ALA A 340 20.77 1.98 -10.90
CA ALA A 340 19.88 2.60 -11.89
C ALA A 340 20.62 3.68 -12.69
N GLN A 341 21.43 4.52 -12.03
CA GLN A 341 22.22 5.56 -12.68
C GLN A 341 23.31 4.95 -13.57
N GLU A 342 24.05 3.94 -13.08
CA GLU A 342 25.10 3.25 -13.84
C GLU A 342 24.54 2.56 -15.10
N VAL A 343 23.43 1.82 -14.95
CA VAL A 343 22.75 1.15 -16.07
C VAL A 343 22.22 2.15 -17.08
N ALA A 344 21.59 3.22 -16.64
CA ALA A 344 21.08 4.26 -17.53
C ALA A 344 22.20 4.96 -18.32
N GLN A 345 23.32 5.26 -17.68
CA GLN A 345 24.49 5.84 -18.36
C GLN A 345 25.03 4.88 -19.43
N ARG A 346 25.17 3.60 -19.11
CA ARG A 346 25.62 2.57 -20.05
C ARG A 346 24.69 2.44 -21.25
N LEU A 347 23.36 2.41 -21.02
CA LEU A 347 22.35 2.32 -22.08
C LEU A 347 22.36 3.55 -22.99
N ARG A 348 22.53 4.77 -22.45
CA ARG A 348 22.67 6.00 -23.26
C ARG A 348 23.89 5.98 -24.18
N GLN A 349 24.98 5.37 -23.72
CA GLN A 349 26.20 5.21 -24.53
C GLN A 349 26.05 4.14 -25.61
N ALA A 350 25.43 3.01 -25.27
CA ALA A 350 25.29 1.87 -26.17
C ALA A 350 24.14 2.03 -27.18
N LEU A 351 23.08 2.74 -26.83
CA LEU A 351 21.86 2.91 -27.63
C LEU A 351 21.50 4.41 -27.77
N PRO A 352 22.33 5.21 -28.45
CA PRO A 352 22.14 6.67 -28.54
C PRO A 352 20.87 7.07 -29.27
N GLU A 353 20.28 6.19 -30.09
CA GLU A 353 19.01 6.42 -30.78
C GLU A 353 17.78 6.16 -29.90
N LYS A 354 17.94 5.63 -28.69
CA LYS A 354 16.86 5.37 -27.74
C LYS A 354 16.83 6.45 -26.66
N GLU A 355 15.64 6.80 -26.25
CA GLU A 355 15.46 7.69 -25.11
C GLU A 355 15.54 6.92 -23.79
N VAL A 356 16.54 7.23 -22.95
CA VAL A 356 16.72 6.58 -21.65
C VAL A 356 16.36 7.53 -20.52
N GLN A 357 15.25 7.26 -19.84
CA GLN A 357 14.80 7.98 -18.66
C GLN A 357 15.17 7.23 -17.37
N VAL A 358 15.50 7.99 -16.31
CA VAL A 358 15.80 7.43 -14.98
C VAL A 358 14.69 7.82 -14.00
N PHE A 359 14.24 6.83 -13.20
CA PHE A 359 13.19 7.05 -12.22
C PHE A 359 13.49 6.34 -10.88
N HIS A 360 13.69 7.13 -9.79
CA HIS A 360 13.97 6.60 -8.46
C HIS A 360 13.48 7.54 -7.35
N ALA A 361 13.54 7.12 -6.10
CA ALA A 361 12.99 7.86 -4.96
C ALA A 361 13.77 9.12 -4.54
N GLN A 362 15.01 9.31 -5.02
CA GLN A 362 15.87 10.42 -4.62
C GLN A 362 15.70 11.70 -5.46
N PHE A 363 14.67 11.78 -6.32
CA PHE A 363 14.32 13.06 -6.95
C PHE A 363 13.67 14.00 -5.95
N LEU A 364 13.86 15.30 -6.15
CA LEU A 364 13.09 16.32 -5.43
C LEU A 364 11.60 16.12 -5.71
N MET A 365 10.77 16.45 -4.72
CA MET A 365 9.34 16.13 -4.77
C MET A 365 8.60 16.69 -5.99
N PRO A 366 8.77 17.97 -6.37
CA PRO A 366 8.11 18.50 -7.57
C PRO A 366 8.57 17.81 -8.85
N ASP A 367 9.90 17.55 -8.97
CA ASP A 367 10.47 16.84 -10.12
C ASP A 367 9.96 15.42 -10.21
N ARG A 368 9.79 14.77 -9.07
CA ARG A 368 9.25 13.40 -9.00
C ARG A 368 7.81 13.38 -9.49
N ALA A 369 6.96 14.28 -9.00
CA ALA A 369 5.56 14.36 -9.40
C ALA A 369 5.43 14.63 -10.92
N ALA A 370 6.20 15.57 -11.47
CA ALA A 370 6.22 15.85 -12.89
C ALA A 370 6.66 14.64 -13.73
N ARG A 371 7.69 13.90 -13.27
CA ARG A 371 8.15 12.67 -13.93
C ARG A 371 7.14 11.54 -13.86
N GLU A 372 6.44 11.39 -12.74
CA GLU A 372 5.35 10.42 -12.59
C GLU A 372 4.23 10.71 -13.59
N GLN A 373 3.79 11.96 -13.70
CA GLN A 373 2.78 12.37 -14.68
C GLN A 373 3.24 12.10 -16.11
N GLU A 374 4.48 12.44 -16.45
CA GLU A 374 5.03 12.18 -17.78
C GLU A 374 5.13 10.67 -18.10
N LEU A 375 5.54 9.85 -17.13
CA LEU A 375 5.54 8.39 -17.30
C LEU A 375 4.13 7.86 -17.52
N MET A 376 3.16 8.30 -16.72
CA MET A 376 1.76 7.91 -16.87
C MET A 376 1.17 8.32 -18.23
N ARG A 377 1.53 9.50 -18.72
CA ARG A 377 1.13 9.97 -20.06
C ARG A 377 1.73 9.07 -21.15
N ARG A 378 3.03 8.74 -21.07
CA ARG A 378 3.77 8.04 -22.13
C ARG A 378 3.55 6.52 -22.16
N ILE A 379 3.46 5.89 -20.99
CA ILE A 379 3.38 4.42 -20.88
C ILE A 379 2.22 3.93 -20.00
N GLY A 380 1.31 4.82 -19.61
CA GLY A 380 0.08 4.47 -18.88
C GLY A 380 -1.00 3.89 -19.78
N LYS A 381 -2.17 3.61 -19.21
CA LYS A 381 -3.32 2.94 -19.85
C LYS A 381 -3.74 3.58 -21.18
N HIS A 382 -3.71 4.90 -21.28
CA HIS A 382 -4.21 5.66 -22.44
C HIS A 382 -3.11 6.09 -23.43
N SER A 383 -1.86 5.69 -23.20
CA SER A 383 -0.74 6.07 -24.07
C SER A 383 -0.83 5.43 -25.46
N THR A 384 -0.40 6.18 -26.47
CA THR A 384 -0.34 5.73 -27.88
C THR A 384 0.97 4.99 -28.18
N SER A 385 1.00 4.26 -29.29
CA SER A 385 2.24 3.58 -29.73
C SER A 385 3.37 4.58 -30.02
N ALA A 386 3.07 5.75 -30.57
CA ALA A 386 4.07 6.79 -30.87
C ALA A 386 4.71 7.38 -29.60
N GLU A 387 3.96 7.57 -28.51
CA GLU A 387 4.48 8.11 -27.26
C GLU A 387 5.45 7.19 -26.55
N ARG A 388 5.29 5.89 -26.79
CA ARG A 388 6.08 4.81 -26.16
C ARG A 388 7.35 4.47 -26.94
N ASP A 389 7.34 4.78 -28.22
CA ASP A 389 8.35 4.28 -29.14
C ASP A 389 9.76 4.71 -28.78
N GLY A 390 10.68 3.74 -28.71
CA GLY A 390 12.07 3.97 -28.39
C GLY A 390 12.37 4.33 -26.93
N LEU A 391 11.39 4.31 -26.02
CA LEU A 391 11.56 4.68 -24.61
C LEU A 391 12.09 3.50 -23.78
N ILE A 392 13.18 3.75 -23.05
CA ILE A 392 13.71 2.85 -22.02
C ILE A 392 13.61 3.57 -20.67
N VAL A 393 12.86 3.00 -19.73
CA VAL A 393 12.74 3.54 -18.38
C VAL A 393 13.56 2.69 -17.42
N VAL A 394 14.61 3.28 -16.86
CA VAL A 394 15.46 2.63 -15.85
C VAL A 394 15.06 3.15 -14.47
N GLY A 395 14.69 2.26 -13.55
CA GLY A 395 14.27 2.70 -12.22
C GLY A 395 14.46 1.66 -11.13
N THR A 396 14.00 2.02 -9.94
CA THR A 396 14.05 1.17 -8.76
C THR A 396 12.65 0.69 -8.37
N GLN A 397 12.47 0.26 -7.13
CA GLN A 397 11.19 -0.23 -6.58
C GLN A 397 10.01 0.75 -6.78
N VAL A 398 10.26 2.00 -7.08
CA VAL A 398 9.20 2.99 -7.37
C VAL A 398 8.37 2.61 -8.60
N LEU A 399 8.97 1.92 -9.59
CA LEU A 399 8.25 1.45 -10.78
C LEU A 399 7.39 0.20 -10.51
N GLU A 400 7.63 -0.53 -9.42
CA GLU A 400 6.88 -1.76 -9.13
C GLU A 400 5.57 -1.53 -8.36
N GLN A 401 5.45 -0.47 -7.55
CA GLN A 401 4.33 -0.33 -6.63
C GLN A 401 3.35 0.80 -6.95
N SER A 402 3.82 1.94 -7.45
CA SER A 402 3.02 3.18 -7.41
C SER A 402 2.32 3.54 -8.72
N LEU A 403 2.74 2.99 -9.87
CA LEU A 403 2.34 3.50 -11.18
C LEU A 403 1.58 2.45 -12.00
N ASP A 404 0.54 2.88 -12.73
CA ASP A 404 -0.16 2.05 -13.71
C ASP A 404 0.54 2.11 -15.08
N VAL A 405 1.78 1.62 -15.10
CA VAL A 405 2.63 1.58 -16.30
C VAL A 405 2.58 0.22 -17.00
N ASP A 406 2.82 0.23 -18.30
CA ASP A 406 2.75 -0.93 -19.17
C ASP A 406 3.98 -0.98 -20.09
N PHE A 407 4.91 -1.90 -19.83
CA PHE A 407 6.10 -2.13 -20.63
C PHE A 407 5.89 -3.24 -21.66
N ASP A 408 6.53 -3.13 -22.82
CA ASP A 408 6.47 -4.14 -23.87
C ASP A 408 7.49 -5.26 -23.64
N VAL A 409 8.64 -4.92 -23.05
CA VAL A 409 9.66 -5.84 -22.56
C VAL A 409 10.15 -5.38 -21.19
N MET A 410 10.44 -6.33 -20.33
CA MET A 410 10.92 -6.07 -18.97
C MET A 410 12.31 -6.65 -18.77
N VAL A 411 13.17 -5.87 -18.15
CA VAL A 411 14.42 -6.36 -17.55
C VAL A 411 14.36 -6.05 -16.05
N THR A 412 14.69 -7.01 -15.23
CA THR A 412 14.70 -6.82 -13.77
C THR A 412 15.96 -7.40 -13.16
N GLU A 413 16.57 -6.69 -12.25
CA GLU A 413 17.61 -7.29 -11.41
C GLU A 413 17.00 -8.38 -10.52
N LEU A 414 17.76 -9.44 -10.21
CA LEU A 414 17.29 -10.51 -9.33
C LEU A 414 16.82 -9.94 -7.99
N CYS A 415 15.62 -10.30 -7.60
CA CYS A 415 14.97 -9.86 -6.36
C CYS A 415 14.10 -10.99 -5.80
N PRO A 416 13.55 -10.88 -4.59
CA PRO A 416 12.60 -11.87 -4.05
C PRO A 416 11.43 -12.14 -5.00
N MET A 417 10.92 -13.38 -4.99
CA MET A 417 9.94 -13.86 -5.97
C MET A 417 8.64 -13.05 -5.99
N ASP A 418 8.17 -12.61 -4.84
CA ASP A 418 6.97 -11.77 -4.71
C ASP A 418 7.15 -10.43 -5.44
N LEU A 419 8.30 -9.78 -5.28
CA LEU A 419 8.64 -8.54 -5.99
C LEU A 419 8.87 -8.78 -7.49
N LEU A 420 9.50 -9.90 -7.85
CA LEU A 420 9.69 -10.29 -9.25
C LEU A 420 8.33 -10.41 -9.97
N LEU A 421 7.37 -11.08 -9.35
CA LEU A 421 6.03 -11.24 -9.89
C LEU A 421 5.28 -9.90 -10.00
N GLN A 422 5.49 -8.98 -9.05
CA GLN A 422 4.93 -7.62 -9.12
C GLN A 422 5.53 -6.81 -10.28
N ARG A 423 6.86 -6.91 -10.49
CA ARG A 423 7.54 -6.31 -11.65
C ARG A 423 7.00 -6.89 -12.96
N ILE A 424 6.89 -8.22 -13.05
CA ILE A 424 6.27 -8.89 -14.20
C ILE A 424 4.82 -8.44 -14.41
N GLY A 425 4.11 -8.08 -13.37
CA GLY A 425 2.78 -7.47 -13.44
C GLY A 425 2.73 -6.13 -14.19
N ARG A 426 3.87 -5.48 -14.46
CA ARG A 426 4.01 -4.26 -15.30
C ARG A 426 4.36 -4.57 -16.75
N LEU A 427 4.69 -5.80 -17.06
CA LEU A 427 5.00 -6.27 -18.41
C LEU A 427 3.68 -6.61 -19.12
N GLN A 428 3.43 -6.00 -20.27
CA GLN A 428 2.23 -6.24 -21.10
C GLN A 428 0.91 -6.23 -20.29
N ARG A 429 0.79 -5.25 -19.41
CA ARG A 429 -0.31 -5.15 -18.46
C ARG A 429 -1.67 -4.95 -19.11
N HIS A 430 -1.71 -4.22 -20.24
CA HIS A 430 -2.94 -3.93 -20.98
C HIS A 430 -3.03 -4.85 -22.22
N PRO A 431 -3.89 -5.89 -22.22
CA PRO A 431 -3.91 -6.94 -23.24
C PRO A 431 -4.33 -6.43 -24.63
N ASN A 432 -5.18 -5.40 -24.70
CA ASN A 432 -5.71 -4.89 -25.98
C ASN A 432 -4.76 -3.93 -26.72
N ARG A 433 -3.49 -3.89 -26.33
CA ARG A 433 -2.50 -3.00 -26.92
C ARG A 433 -1.77 -3.68 -28.09
N SER A 434 -1.71 -3.00 -29.25
CA SER A 434 -0.87 -3.44 -30.37
C SER A 434 0.62 -3.28 -30.02
N ARG A 435 1.41 -4.32 -30.23
CA ARG A 435 2.86 -4.35 -29.94
C ARG A 435 3.64 -4.76 -31.19
N PRO A 436 4.87 -4.22 -31.38
CA PRO A 436 5.76 -4.66 -32.44
C PRO A 436 6.02 -6.16 -32.41
N GLN A 437 6.22 -6.77 -33.56
CA GLN A 437 6.34 -8.23 -33.72
C GLN A 437 7.39 -8.87 -32.76
N PRO A 438 8.59 -8.29 -32.52
CA PRO A 438 9.54 -8.87 -31.56
C PRO A 438 9.08 -8.81 -30.09
N LEU A 439 8.04 -8.00 -29.81
CA LEU A 439 7.51 -7.73 -28.46
C LEU A 439 6.09 -8.29 -28.24
N GLN A 440 5.58 -9.13 -29.15
CA GLN A 440 4.29 -9.78 -28.99
C GLN A 440 4.33 -10.85 -27.88
N THR A 441 5.44 -11.56 -27.74
CA THR A 441 5.67 -12.48 -26.63
C THR A 441 6.15 -11.68 -25.41
N ALA A 442 5.51 -11.88 -24.28
CA ALA A 442 5.93 -11.26 -23.02
C ALA A 442 7.26 -11.89 -22.57
N VAL A 443 8.31 -11.08 -22.48
CA VAL A 443 9.64 -11.51 -22.06
C VAL A 443 10.11 -10.68 -20.88
N CYS A 444 10.45 -11.36 -19.78
CA CYS A 444 11.10 -10.77 -18.62
C CYS A 444 12.53 -11.29 -18.51
N ALA A 445 13.52 -10.44 -18.76
CA ALA A 445 14.91 -10.78 -18.55
C ALA A 445 15.32 -10.49 -17.10
N VAL A 446 15.97 -11.45 -16.45
CA VAL A 446 16.43 -11.32 -15.07
C VAL A 446 17.95 -11.12 -15.09
N LEU A 447 18.40 -9.94 -14.67
CA LEU A 447 19.82 -9.64 -14.50
C LEU A 447 20.37 -10.39 -13.29
N ASP A 448 21.34 -11.23 -13.55
CA ASP A 448 22.06 -12.02 -12.56
C ASP A 448 23.56 -11.88 -12.82
N THR A 449 24.39 -12.16 -11.84
CA THR A 449 25.86 -12.07 -11.96
C THR A 449 26.45 -13.16 -12.87
N GLY A 450 25.69 -14.22 -13.12
CA GLY A 450 26.17 -15.41 -13.82
C GLY A 450 27.14 -16.27 -12.99
N THR A 451 27.39 -15.90 -11.74
CA THR A 451 28.25 -16.60 -10.77
C THR A 451 27.44 -17.09 -9.57
N GLU A 452 28.06 -17.80 -8.62
CA GLU A 452 27.41 -18.17 -7.36
C GLU A 452 27.17 -16.96 -6.44
N GLU A 453 27.94 -15.90 -6.58
CA GLU A 453 27.81 -14.67 -5.83
C GLU A 453 26.64 -13.81 -6.33
N PHE A 454 26.06 -13.00 -5.45
CA PHE A 454 25.04 -12.03 -5.80
C PHE A 454 25.62 -10.61 -5.91
N ASP A 455 24.89 -9.71 -6.55
CA ASP A 455 25.21 -8.30 -6.51
C ASP A 455 25.14 -7.78 -5.07
N LYS A 456 26.19 -7.08 -4.62
CA LYS A 456 26.29 -6.60 -3.22
C LYS A 456 25.18 -5.64 -2.83
N GLY A 457 24.67 -4.84 -3.76
CA GLY A 457 23.55 -3.95 -3.52
C GLY A 457 22.26 -4.74 -3.30
N SER A 458 22.03 -5.77 -4.10
CA SER A 458 20.89 -6.68 -3.97
C SER A 458 20.94 -7.49 -2.67
N GLU A 459 22.13 -7.97 -2.27
CA GLU A 459 22.34 -8.65 -0.99
C GLU A 459 22.02 -7.74 0.20
N ALA A 460 22.47 -6.49 0.17
CA ALA A 460 22.22 -5.53 1.24
C ALA A 460 20.72 -5.23 1.41
N VAL A 461 19.96 -5.21 0.31
CA VAL A 461 18.51 -4.92 0.34
C VAL A 461 17.69 -6.13 0.76
N TYR A 462 17.96 -7.32 0.20
CA TYR A 462 17.07 -8.48 0.31
C TYR A 462 17.66 -9.66 1.10
N GLY A 463 18.97 -9.71 1.30
CA GLY A 463 19.67 -10.84 1.88
C GLY A 463 19.89 -11.99 0.89
N GLN A 464 20.96 -12.76 1.11
CA GLN A 464 21.38 -13.84 0.21
C GLN A 464 20.36 -14.97 0.10
N TRP A 465 19.67 -15.32 1.22
CA TRP A 465 18.75 -16.44 1.27
C TRP A 465 17.57 -16.31 0.31
N LEU A 466 16.87 -15.16 0.31
CA LEU A 466 15.73 -14.95 -0.58
C LEU A 466 16.16 -14.85 -2.05
N LEU A 467 17.31 -14.25 -2.34
CA LEU A 467 17.87 -14.20 -3.69
C LEU A 467 18.22 -15.59 -4.18
N TRP A 468 18.86 -16.42 -3.34
CA TRP A 468 19.22 -17.79 -3.68
C TRP A 468 17.98 -18.64 -3.97
N ARG A 469 16.96 -18.57 -3.10
CA ARG A 469 15.70 -19.31 -3.32
C ARG A 469 14.99 -18.86 -4.58
N THR A 470 14.92 -17.56 -4.84
CA THR A 470 14.31 -17.04 -6.07
C THR A 470 15.07 -17.53 -7.30
N ARG A 471 16.40 -17.45 -7.31
CA ARG A 471 17.24 -17.95 -8.41
C ARG A 471 17.02 -19.45 -8.67
N ALA A 472 16.92 -20.25 -7.60
CA ALA A 472 16.74 -21.69 -7.70
C ALA A 472 15.31 -22.08 -8.13
N CYS A 473 14.30 -21.27 -7.78
CA CYS A 473 12.90 -21.56 -8.10
C CYS A 473 12.39 -20.89 -9.38
N LEU A 474 13.18 -20.02 -10.02
CA LEU A 474 12.77 -19.28 -11.21
C LEU A 474 12.61 -20.21 -12.42
N PRO A 475 11.39 -20.43 -12.93
CA PRO A 475 11.16 -21.25 -14.11
C PRO A 475 11.48 -20.48 -15.40
N GLU A 476 11.62 -21.17 -16.54
CA GLU A 476 11.80 -20.56 -17.86
C GLU A 476 10.51 -19.87 -18.37
N ASN A 477 9.36 -20.31 -17.92
CA ASN A 477 8.06 -19.73 -18.26
C ASN A 477 7.22 -19.60 -17.01
N ILE A 478 6.52 -18.47 -16.88
CA ILE A 478 5.59 -18.16 -15.79
C ILE A 478 4.21 -17.95 -16.40
N CYS A 479 3.25 -18.75 -15.96
CA CYS A 479 1.84 -18.61 -16.33
C CYS A 479 1.12 -17.73 -15.29
N LEU A 480 0.67 -16.56 -15.68
CA LEU A 480 -0.07 -15.66 -14.79
C LEU A 480 -1.57 -15.75 -15.07
N PRO A 481 -2.42 -15.85 -14.02
CA PRO A 481 -2.07 -15.71 -12.60
C PRO A 481 -1.73 -17.04 -11.88
N GLU A 482 -1.80 -18.19 -12.52
CA GLU A 482 -1.76 -19.53 -11.91
C GLU A 482 -0.48 -19.77 -11.09
N ASP A 483 0.67 -19.30 -11.58
CA ASP A 483 1.97 -19.53 -10.94
C ASP A 483 2.28 -18.55 -9.80
N ILE A 484 1.46 -17.51 -9.57
CA ILE A 484 1.77 -16.50 -8.54
C ILE A 484 1.87 -17.15 -7.16
N SER A 485 0.80 -17.79 -6.69
CA SER A 485 0.80 -18.40 -5.37
C SER A 485 1.80 -19.56 -5.27
N PRO A 486 1.87 -20.52 -6.21
CA PRO A 486 2.84 -21.61 -6.13
C PRO A 486 4.29 -21.14 -6.03
N LEU A 487 4.71 -20.15 -6.82
CA LEU A 487 6.07 -19.62 -6.78
C LEU A 487 6.38 -18.88 -5.47
N VAL A 488 5.43 -18.09 -4.97
CA VAL A 488 5.58 -17.42 -3.67
C VAL A 488 5.69 -18.44 -2.54
N GLN A 489 4.78 -19.42 -2.50
CA GLN A 489 4.84 -20.48 -1.46
C GLN A 489 6.13 -21.27 -1.54
N LYS A 490 6.61 -21.59 -2.74
CA LYS A 490 7.87 -22.32 -2.94
C LYS A 490 9.08 -21.55 -2.42
N VAL A 491 9.12 -20.22 -2.57
CA VAL A 491 10.24 -19.39 -2.10
C VAL A 491 10.14 -19.12 -0.59
N TYR A 492 8.94 -18.87 -0.06
CA TYR A 492 8.75 -18.45 1.34
C TYR A 492 8.35 -19.57 2.30
N GLY A 493 8.01 -20.75 1.79
CA GLY A 493 7.56 -21.92 2.56
C GLY A 493 8.64 -22.98 2.81
N TRP A 494 9.91 -22.60 2.97
CA TRP A 494 11.05 -23.54 3.09
C TRP A 494 10.97 -24.51 4.27
N GLU A 495 10.17 -24.24 5.28
CA GLU A 495 9.91 -25.15 6.41
C GLU A 495 9.04 -26.34 6.01
N GLN A 496 8.35 -26.27 4.89
CA GLN A 496 7.53 -27.34 4.32
C GLN A 496 8.35 -28.09 3.26
N ALA A 497 9.31 -28.88 3.69
CA ALA A 497 10.04 -29.92 2.97
C ALA A 497 10.01 -29.83 1.43
N ASP A 498 10.57 -28.78 0.84
CA ASP A 498 10.71 -28.71 -0.60
C ASP A 498 12.17 -28.94 -1.04
N ALA A 499 12.29 -29.80 -2.04
CA ALA A 499 13.47 -30.43 -2.57
C ALA A 499 14.50 -29.49 -3.26
N LEU A 500 14.78 -28.33 -2.69
CA LEU A 500 16.00 -27.62 -3.07
C LEU A 500 17.20 -28.30 -2.39
N PRO A 501 18.29 -28.57 -3.13
CA PRO A 501 19.44 -29.26 -2.56
C PRO A 501 20.02 -28.46 -1.39
N GLU A 502 19.98 -29.05 -0.20
CA GLU A 502 20.63 -28.46 0.97
C GLU A 502 22.14 -28.62 0.85
N THR A 503 22.81 -27.51 0.70
CA THR A 503 24.28 -27.39 0.80
C THR A 503 24.66 -26.72 2.11
N GLU A 504 25.89 -26.87 2.56
CA GLU A 504 26.38 -26.12 3.74
C GLU A 504 26.27 -24.60 3.53
N GLN A 505 26.46 -24.14 2.31
CA GLN A 505 26.30 -22.74 1.95
C GLN A 505 24.83 -22.28 2.07
N SER A 506 23.86 -23.04 1.54
CA SER A 506 22.44 -22.70 1.65
C SER A 506 21.94 -22.71 3.09
N LYS A 507 22.42 -23.66 3.91
CA LYS A 507 22.15 -23.67 5.37
C LYS A 507 22.71 -22.42 6.07
N GLY A 508 23.94 -22.03 5.72
CA GLY A 508 24.55 -20.80 6.26
C GLY A 508 23.72 -19.56 5.90
N MET A 509 23.25 -19.42 4.67
CA MET A 509 22.38 -18.32 4.23
C MET A 509 21.03 -18.31 4.97
N CYS A 510 20.40 -19.48 5.15
CA CYS A 510 19.15 -19.64 5.88
C CYS A 510 19.30 -19.19 7.35
N ASN A 511 20.30 -19.71 8.04
CA ASN A 511 20.59 -19.36 9.45
C ASN A 511 20.86 -17.88 9.63
N ALA A 512 21.62 -17.27 8.72
CA ALA A 512 21.90 -15.83 8.75
C ALA A 512 20.61 -15.00 8.54
N TYR A 513 19.75 -15.43 7.63
CA TYR A 513 18.46 -14.79 7.38
C TYR A 513 17.54 -14.89 8.60
N GLU A 514 17.36 -16.08 9.17
CA GLU A 514 16.52 -16.29 10.35
C GLU A 514 17.02 -15.50 11.56
N PHE A 515 18.35 -15.46 11.76
CA PHE A 515 18.95 -14.65 12.82
C PHE A 515 18.66 -13.15 12.61
N ALA A 516 18.83 -12.64 11.39
CA ALA A 516 18.52 -11.24 11.09
C ALA A 516 17.03 -10.92 11.29
N GLN A 517 16.13 -11.83 10.91
CA GLN A 517 14.69 -11.68 11.15
C GLN A 517 14.36 -11.66 12.66
N ALA A 518 14.99 -12.54 13.44
CA ALA A 518 14.81 -12.59 14.88
C ALA A 518 15.28 -11.29 15.55
N GLN A 519 16.44 -10.76 15.16
CA GLN A 519 16.95 -9.50 15.66
C GLN A 519 16.03 -8.31 15.35
N ARG A 520 15.48 -8.24 14.13
CA ARG A 520 14.50 -7.21 13.76
C ARG A 520 13.24 -7.28 14.61
N LYS A 521 12.72 -8.48 14.83
CA LYS A 521 11.55 -8.71 15.69
C LYS A 521 11.82 -8.31 17.14
N GLU A 522 13.01 -8.58 17.67
CA GLU A 522 13.43 -8.21 19.02
C GLU A 522 13.57 -6.69 19.17
N ARG A 523 14.19 -6.01 18.22
CA ARG A 523 14.27 -4.54 18.22
C ARG A 523 12.89 -3.89 18.21
N ALA A 524 11.96 -4.39 17.39
CA ALA A 524 10.59 -3.91 17.37
C ALA A 524 9.88 -4.08 18.71
N GLN A 525 10.18 -5.15 19.46
CA GLN A 525 9.53 -5.46 20.74
C GLN A 525 9.71 -4.34 21.78
N SER A 526 10.82 -3.62 21.74
CA SER A 526 11.14 -2.55 22.71
C SER A 526 10.18 -1.35 22.65
N TYR A 527 9.51 -1.16 21.52
CA TYR A 527 8.62 -0.01 21.30
C TYR A 527 7.15 -0.36 21.31
N LEU A 528 6.80 -1.65 21.42
CA LEU A 528 5.41 -2.10 21.31
C LEU A 528 4.58 -1.70 22.54
N VAL A 529 3.35 -1.20 22.27
CA VAL A 529 2.31 -1.14 23.31
C VAL A 529 2.04 -2.54 23.88
N PRO A 530 1.61 -2.67 25.14
CA PRO A 530 1.22 -3.96 25.71
C PRO A 530 0.14 -4.66 24.89
N GLN A 531 0.08 -5.99 25.00
CA GLN A 531 -1.03 -6.75 24.43
C GLN A 531 -2.35 -6.44 25.15
N PRO A 532 -3.50 -6.45 24.47
CA PRO A 532 -4.77 -6.36 25.13
C PRO A 532 -4.95 -7.55 26.09
N LYS A 533 -5.17 -7.30 27.38
CA LYS A 533 -5.34 -8.32 28.42
C LYS A 533 -6.35 -7.86 29.45
N VAL A 534 -7.16 -8.81 29.91
CA VAL A 534 -7.92 -8.63 31.14
C VAL A 534 -7.05 -9.09 32.31
N HIS A 535 -6.71 -8.20 33.23
CA HIS A 535 -6.03 -8.58 34.48
C HIS A 535 -6.95 -9.42 35.35
N LYS A 536 -6.68 -10.73 35.45
CA LYS A 536 -7.48 -11.68 36.24
C LYS A 536 -7.62 -11.24 37.71
N ARG A 537 -6.61 -10.55 38.28
CA ARG A 537 -6.55 -10.18 39.69
C ARG A 537 -7.40 -8.96 40.05
N PHE A 538 -7.68 -8.07 39.09
CA PHE A 538 -8.38 -6.82 39.35
C PHE A 538 -9.64 -6.63 38.50
N LYS A 539 -9.98 -7.57 37.61
CA LYS A 539 -11.00 -7.40 36.54
C LYS A 539 -10.82 -6.06 35.75
N GLN A 540 -9.64 -5.46 35.86
CA GLN A 540 -9.30 -4.23 35.14
C GLN A 540 -8.67 -4.62 33.81
N LEU A 541 -9.18 -4.02 32.76
CA LEU A 541 -8.50 -3.95 31.48
C LEU A 541 -7.12 -3.32 31.69
N ASN A 542 -6.10 -3.75 30.94
CA ASN A 542 -4.92 -2.90 30.71
C ASN A 542 -5.44 -1.64 30.04
N THR A 543 -5.77 -0.65 30.86
CA THR A 543 -6.32 0.59 30.37
C THR A 543 -5.21 1.38 29.69
N LEU A 544 -5.57 2.16 28.68
CA LEU A 544 -4.70 3.12 28.03
C LEU A 544 -4.03 4.09 29.06
N ASP A 545 -4.64 4.32 30.22
CA ASP A 545 -4.08 5.11 31.34
C ASP A 545 -2.72 4.59 31.84
N GLY A 546 -2.54 3.28 31.96
CA GLY A 546 -1.27 2.70 32.38
C GLY A 546 -0.13 2.94 31.38
N TRP A 547 -0.45 3.22 30.13
CA TRP A 547 0.52 3.53 29.09
C TRP A 547 0.96 4.99 29.13
N MET A 548 0.07 5.91 29.53
CA MET A 548 0.38 7.34 29.61
C MET A 548 1.44 7.65 30.68
N GLN A 549 1.46 6.87 31.74
CA GLN A 549 2.41 7.06 32.84
C GLN A 549 3.84 6.62 32.50
N ASN A 550 3.98 5.70 31.53
CA ASN A 550 5.29 5.13 31.12
C ASN A 550 5.79 5.62 29.75
N VAL A 551 5.05 6.50 29.09
CA VAL A 551 5.50 7.07 27.81
C VAL A 551 6.55 8.14 28.10
N GLY A 552 7.82 7.77 28.02
CA GLY A 552 8.92 8.73 27.92
C GLY A 552 8.65 9.77 26.83
N ALA A 553 9.23 10.95 26.96
CA ALA A 553 8.99 12.12 26.11
C ALA A 553 9.47 11.93 24.65
N HIS A 554 9.03 10.86 23.97
CA HIS A 554 9.32 10.70 22.54
C HIS A 554 8.44 11.65 21.72
N SER A 555 9.07 12.45 20.87
CA SER A 555 8.36 13.32 19.91
C SER A 555 7.66 12.47 18.84
N ASP A 556 6.62 13.00 18.19
CA ASP A 556 5.95 12.34 17.06
C ASP A 556 6.95 12.00 15.93
N ALA A 557 8.02 12.80 15.78
CA ALA A 557 9.10 12.54 14.83
C ALA A 557 9.92 11.29 15.19
N ALA A 558 10.24 11.11 16.48
CA ALA A 558 10.94 9.92 16.97
C ALA A 558 10.07 8.66 16.83
N ALA A 559 8.75 8.78 17.03
CA ALA A 559 7.80 7.68 16.84
C ALA A 559 7.68 7.29 15.35
N ARG A 560 7.65 8.26 14.43
CA ARG A 560 7.67 7.98 12.98
C ARG A 560 8.97 7.31 12.55
N ALA A 561 10.11 7.76 13.08
CA ALA A 561 11.40 7.13 12.84
C ALA A 561 11.45 5.68 13.38
N ALA A 562 10.68 5.37 14.43
CA ALA A 562 10.64 4.03 15.02
C ALA A 562 9.69 3.04 14.30
N VAL A 563 8.86 3.49 13.34
CA VAL A 563 7.97 2.59 12.57
C VAL A 563 8.74 1.76 11.54
N ARG A 564 9.83 2.29 11.01
CA ARG A 564 10.65 1.63 9.99
C ARG A 564 12.05 1.34 10.55
N ASP A 565 12.58 0.16 10.22
CA ASP A 565 13.94 -0.25 10.62
C ASP A 565 14.97 0.39 9.67
N GLY A 566 15.25 1.67 9.86
CA GLY A 566 16.20 2.44 9.05
C GLY A 566 16.93 3.48 9.85
N ASP A 567 18.03 3.98 9.31
CA ASP A 567 18.75 5.12 9.91
C ASP A 567 17.84 6.34 10.00
N PRO A 568 17.97 7.16 11.04
CA PRO A 568 17.21 8.39 11.20
C PRO A 568 17.39 9.28 9.97
N SER A 569 16.31 9.58 9.26
CA SER A 569 16.33 10.53 8.15
C SER A 569 15.92 11.92 8.65
N VAL A 570 16.56 12.94 8.13
CA VAL A 570 16.19 14.34 8.36
C VAL A 570 15.57 14.87 7.09
N GLU A 571 14.34 15.37 7.20
CA GLU A 571 13.73 16.13 6.09
C GLU A 571 14.42 17.48 5.98
N VAL A 572 14.92 17.81 4.78
CA VAL A 572 15.56 19.08 4.49
C VAL A 572 14.79 19.78 3.37
N LEU A 573 14.59 21.08 3.55
CA LEU A 573 14.07 21.95 2.50
C LEU A 573 15.25 22.44 1.65
N VAL A 574 15.24 22.06 0.37
CA VAL A 574 16.26 22.51 -0.58
C VAL A 574 15.87 23.86 -1.10
N MET A 575 16.72 24.87 -0.89
CA MET A 575 16.51 26.23 -1.35
C MET A 575 17.57 26.64 -2.35
N GLN A 576 17.15 27.29 -3.42
CA GLN A 576 18.05 27.88 -4.41
C GLN A 576 18.17 29.39 -4.18
N ARG A 577 19.40 29.87 -4.03
CA ARG A 577 19.69 31.31 -4.06
C ARG A 577 19.93 31.74 -5.49
N ARG A 578 19.11 32.63 -6.00
CA ARG A 578 19.28 33.23 -7.34
C ARG A 578 20.35 34.31 -7.35
N ALA A 579 20.79 34.72 -8.57
CA ALA A 579 21.81 35.73 -8.75
C ALA A 579 21.39 37.11 -8.20
N ASP A 580 20.10 37.41 -8.11
CA ASP A 580 19.54 38.62 -7.51
C ASP A 580 19.50 38.60 -5.98
N GLY A 581 19.96 37.51 -5.35
CA GLY A 581 19.96 37.29 -3.91
C GLY A 581 18.67 36.74 -3.33
N SER A 582 17.60 36.56 -4.12
CA SER A 582 16.34 35.97 -3.69
C SER A 582 16.51 34.48 -3.40
N ILE A 583 15.80 33.97 -2.38
CA ILE A 583 15.79 32.57 -1.99
C ILE A 583 14.43 31.98 -2.40
N HIS A 584 14.48 30.92 -3.18
CA HIS A 584 13.30 30.17 -3.60
C HIS A 584 13.40 28.73 -3.16
N PHE A 585 12.28 28.12 -2.84
CA PHE A 585 12.21 26.66 -2.70
C PHE A 585 12.42 26.03 -4.09
N LEU A 586 13.20 24.97 -4.12
CA LEU A 586 13.36 24.15 -5.33
C LEU A 586 12.17 23.20 -5.46
#